data_977087e650e9d7a218bc61d085b6e86f
#
_entry.id   977087e650e9d7a218bc61d085b6e86f
#
_cell.length_a   1.000
_cell.length_b   1.000
_cell.length_c   1.000
_cell.angle_alpha   90.00
_cell.angle_beta   90.00
_cell.angle_gamma   90.00
#
_symmetry.space_group_name_H-M   'P 1'
#
loop_
_entity.id
_entity.type
_entity.pdbx_description
1 polymer ?
#
loop_
_entity_poly.entity_id
_entity_poly.type
_entity_poly.pdbx_seq_one_letter_code
_entity_poly.pdbx_strand_id
1 'polypeptide(L)'
;MAKVNYFDGRKVSGKLNKKSKEVHRVINGREFSYTIENPYAGPPSDAQKLQRKVFGKTNAIVNGIVSDPQQYMEWKKRMEEDNSTHYTTVRSYVYHVISEQINQKQVTKRRRAKLPFALPKGVKTYIRLFSELTNAELYEILKARFSVFVGEQHIHYLDEDNIDYTATHFMLRRKNLVIAYARAYNDAEKGVIRIGRMLTIERNKGYGKYLLERIAADARSKSAHTLRLHAQTQAVPFYEHLGFTTVGDIFIEAEIPHVTMELKL
;
A
#
# COMPACT_ATOMS: atom_id res chain seq x y z
N MET A 1 -4.15 25.70 -39.49
CA MET A 1 -4.09 24.26 -39.80
C MET A 1 -2.63 23.80 -39.71
N ALA A 2 -2.29 22.99 -38.74
CA ALA A 2 -0.94 22.45 -38.63
C ALA A 2 -0.71 21.42 -39.75
N LYS A 3 0.34 21.62 -40.57
CA LYS A 3 0.74 20.64 -41.57
C LYS A 3 1.25 19.40 -40.87
N VAL A 4 0.57 18.27 -41.05
CA VAL A 4 1.06 16.97 -40.65
C VAL A 4 2.22 16.62 -41.57
N ASN A 5 3.44 16.57 -41.05
CA ASN A 5 4.59 16.10 -41.83
C ASN A 5 4.52 14.58 -41.93
N TYR A 6 4.37 14.10 -43.18
CA TYR A 6 4.52 12.68 -43.51
C TYR A 6 6.01 12.40 -43.76
N PHE A 7 6.57 11.47 -43.02
CA PHE A 7 7.86 10.90 -43.35
C PHE A 7 7.61 9.57 -44.04
N ASP A 8 8.07 9.46 -45.27
CA ASP A 8 7.98 8.23 -46.07
C ASP A 8 6.54 7.67 -46.25
N GLY A 9 5.55 8.56 -46.39
CA GLY A 9 4.15 8.16 -46.59
C GLY A 9 3.46 7.55 -45.34
N ARG A 10 4.13 7.51 -44.22
CA ARG A 10 3.57 6.97 -42.95
C ARG A 10 3.20 8.12 -42.01
N LYS A 11 2.00 8.02 -41.44
CA LYS A 11 1.57 8.99 -40.40
C LYS A 11 2.40 8.82 -39.15
N VAL A 12 3.08 9.86 -38.71
CA VAL A 12 3.89 9.87 -37.49
C VAL A 12 3.04 10.35 -36.32
N SER A 13 2.94 9.55 -35.27
CA SER A 13 2.30 9.98 -34.03
C SER A 13 3.35 10.54 -33.06
N GLY A 14 3.02 11.65 -32.38
CA GLY A 14 3.89 12.29 -31.40
C GLY A 14 3.78 13.81 -31.38
N LYS A 15 4.72 14.47 -30.66
CA LYS A 15 4.82 15.93 -30.68
C LYS A 15 5.43 16.39 -31.98
N LEU A 16 4.87 17.43 -32.60
CA LEU A 16 5.40 18.07 -33.80
C LEU A 16 6.83 18.63 -33.62
N ASN A 17 7.14 19.09 -32.43
CA ASN A 17 8.48 19.48 -32.00
C ASN A 17 8.57 19.51 -30.47
N LYS A 18 9.78 19.69 -29.88
CA LYS A 18 10.01 19.71 -28.42
C LYS A 18 9.25 20.85 -27.71
N LYS A 19 8.87 21.91 -28.38
CA LYS A 19 8.15 23.08 -27.82
C LYS A 19 6.65 23.01 -28.04
N SER A 20 6.14 22.13 -28.92
CA SER A 20 4.71 21.99 -29.17
C SER A 20 3.99 21.40 -27.98
N LYS A 21 2.87 22.04 -27.61
CA LYS A 21 1.92 21.49 -26.63
C LYS A 21 0.94 20.50 -27.29
N GLU A 22 0.85 20.48 -28.60
CA GLU A 22 -0.04 19.60 -29.35
C GLU A 22 0.61 18.24 -29.59
N VAL A 23 -0.14 17.20 -29.32
CA VAL A 23 0.23 15.81 -29.57
C VAL A 23 -0.79 15.21 -30.55
N HIS A 24 -0.29 14.66 -31.65
CA HIS A 24 -1.09 13.91 -32.59
C HIS A 24 -0.92 12.41 -32.35
N ARG A 25 -2.02 11.69 -32.27
CA ARG A 25 -2.03 10.23 -32.13
C ARG A 25 -2.97 9.61 -33.16
N VAL A 26 -2.55 8.49 -33.71
CA VAL A 26 -3.42 7.61 -34.51
C VAL A 26 -3.71 6.36 -33.68
N ILE A 27 -4.97 6.10 -33.36
CA ILE A 27 -5.43 4.91 -32.62
C ILE A 27 -6.49 4.24 -33.46
N ASN A 28 -6.27 2.98 -33.85
CA ASN A 28 -7.18 2.20 -34.70
C ASN A 28 -7.63 2.94 -35.98
N GLY A 29 -6.68 3.62 -36.64
CA GLY A 29 -6.93 4.36 -37.88
C GLY A 29 -7.62 5.71 -37.72
N ARG A 30 -8.00 6.12 -36.50
CA ARG A 30 -8.57 7.45 -36.20
C ARG A 30 -7.50 8.38 -35.69
N GLU A 31 -7.54 9.63 -36.17
CA GLU A 31 -6.61 10.69 -35.78
C GLU A 31 -7.17 11.44 -34.55
N PHE A 32 -6.34 11.60 -33.54
CA PHE A 32 -6.62 12.40 -32.35
C PHE A 32 -5.54 13.46 -32.22
N SER A 33 -5.94 14.72 -32.02
CA SER A 33 -5.04 15.78 -31.59
C SER A 33 -5.53 16.31 -30.23
N TYR A 34 -4.62 16.50 -29.29
CA TYR A 34 -4.93 17.11 -28.01
C TYR A 34 -3.76 17.94 -27.52
N THR A 35 -4.08 18.97 -26.76
CA THR A 35 -3.09 19.85 -26.15
C THR A 35 -2.73 19.29 -24.78
N ILE A 36 -1.44 19.08 -24.53
CA ILE A 36 -0.96 18.74 -23.18
C ILE A 36 -0.80 20.05 -22.41
N GLU A 37 -1.74 20.35 -21.56
CA GLU A 37 -1.53 21.31 -20.49
C GLU A 37 -0.72 20.61 -19.39
N ASN A 38 0.52 21.06 -19.19
CA ASN A 38 1.29 20.60 -18.04
C ASN A 38 1.00 21.56 -16.88
N PRO A 39 0.10 21.22 -15.96
CA PRO A 39 -0.31 22.12 -14.87
C PRO A 39 0.81 22.35 -13.85
N TYR A 40 1.90 21.58 -13.92
CA TYR A 40 3.01 21.65 -12.96
C TYR A 40 4.30 22.14 -13.63
N ALA A 41 4.60 23.44 -13.42
CA ALA A 41 5.84 24.08 -13.87
C ALA A 41 6.96 24.10 -12.79
N GLY A 42 6.72 23.49 -11.62
CA GLY A 42 7.65 23.49 -10.50
C GLY A 42 8.78 22.45 -10.62
N PRO A 43 9.75 22.46 -9.69
CA PRO A 43 10.81 21.48 -9.65
C PRO A 43 10.24 20.07 -9.39
N PRO A 44 10.87 19.01 -9.92
CA PRO A 44 10.37 17.65 -9.75
C PRO A 44 10.32 17.27 -8.27
N SER A 45 9.23 16.63 -7.86
CA SER A 45 9.09 16.09 -6.50
C SER A 45 10.19 15.06 -6.20
N ASP A 46 10.45 14.78 -4.93
CA ASP A 46 11.47 13.79 -4.55
C ASP A 46 11.11 12.38 -5.07
N ALA A 47 9.83 12.05 -5.17
CA ALA A 47 9.37 10.83 -5.81
C ALA A 47 9.72 10.80 -7.31
N GLN A 48 9.50 11.90 -8.03
CA GLN A 48 9.88 12.04 -9.45
C GLN A 48 11.40 12.01 -9.65
N LYS A 49 12.17 12.65 -8.79
CA LYS A 49 13.65 12.59 -8.83
C LYS A 49 14.14 11.15 -8.63
N LEU A 50 13.54 10.44 -7.66
CA LEU A 50 13.89 9.05 -7.41
C LEU A 50 13.54 8.15 -8.60
N GLN A 51 12.35 8.32 -9.18
CA GLN A 51 11.92 7.55 -10.34
C GLN A 51 12.82 7.80 -11.56
N ARG A 52 13.23 9.05 -11.81
CA ARG A 52 14.22 9.40 -12.85
C ARG A 52 15.57 8.73 -12.60
N LYS A 53 16.03 8.68 -11.34
CA LYS A 53 17.29 8.01 -10.97
C LYS A 53 17.21 6.51 -11.19
N VAL A 54 16.09 5.87 -10.83
CA VAL A 54 15.83 4.44 -11.10
C VAL A 54 15.83 4.18 -12.60
N PHE A 55 15.07 4.95 -13.35
CA PHE A 55 15.00 4.86 -14.81
C PHE A 55 16.38 5.00 -15.47
N GLY A 56 17.18 5.99 -15.06
CA GLY A 56 18.55 6.18 -15.56
C GLY A 56 19.46 4.99 -15.27
N LYS A 57 19.42 4.45 -14.05
CA LYS A 57 20.20 3.25 -13.68
C LYS A 57 19.76 2.01 -14.47
N THR A 58 18.45 1.78 -14.59
CA THR A 58 17.93 0.66 -15.36
C THR A 58 18.38 0.73 -16.81
N ASN A 59 18.25 1.90 -17.45
CA ASN A 59 18.71 2.08 -18.82
C ASN A 59 20.22 1.87 -19.02
N ALA A 60 21.04 2.33 -18.06
CA ALA A 60 22.48 2.11 -18.15
C ALA A 60 22.84 0.62 -18.14
N ILE A 61 22.21 -0.16 -17.25
CA ILE A 61 22.42 -1.61 -17.18
C ILE A 61 21.91 -2.29 -18.45
N VAL A 62 20.70 -1.95 -18.90
CA VAL A 62 20.09 -2.51 -20.12
C VAL A 62 20.95 -2.21 -21.34
N ASN A 63 21.47 -0.99 -21.48
CA ASN A 63 22.37 -0.63 -22.56
C ASN A 63 23.65 -1.48 -22.54
N GLY A 64 24.26 -1.70 -21.38
CA GLY A 64 25.42 -2.56 -21.22
C GLY A 64 25.15 -3.99 -21.70
N ILE A 65 24.05 -4.59 -21.26
CA ILE A 65 23.64 -5.95 -21.62
C ILE A 65 23.36 -6.06 -23.13
N VAL A 66 22.61 -5.12 -23.70
CA VAL A 66 22.23 -5.15 -25.12
C VAL A 66 23.42 -4.86 -26.05
N SER A 67 24.43 -4.13 -25.58
CA SER A 67 25.64 -3.82 -26.35
C SER A 67 26.67 -4.94 -26.33
N ASP A 68 26.56 -5.89 -25.38
CA ASP A 68 27.45 -7.05 -25.28
C ASP A 68 26.83 -8.24 -26.05
N PRO A 69 27.47 -8.74 -27.13
CA PRO A 69 26.91 -9.83 -27.93
C PRO A 69 26.67 -11.11 -27.15
N GLN A 70 27.53 -11.46 -26.18
CA GLN A 70 27.37 -12.68 -25.38
C GLN A 70 26.18 -12.57 -24.43
N GLN A 71 26.11 -11.46 -23.70
CA GLN A 71 24.97 -11.20 -22.81
C GLN A 71 23.68 -11.07 -23.58
N TYR A 72 23.69 -10.41 -24.75
CA TYR A 72 22.50 -10.30 -25.60
C TYR A 72 21.91 -11.68 -25.96
N MET A 73 22.78 -12.62 -26.39
CA MET A 73 22.35 -13.97 -26.77
C MET A 73 21.81 -14.77 -25.57
N GLU A 74 22.46 -14.63 -24.40
CA GLU A 74 21.98 -15.26 -23.16
C GLU A 74 20.58 -14.75 -22.76
N TRP A 75 20.40 -13.44 -22.80
CA TRP A 75 19.09 -12.83 -22.47
C TRP A 75 18.02 -13.11 -23.51
N LYS A 76 18.40 -13.27 -24.79
CA LYS A 76 17.49 -13.70 -25.85
C LYS A 76 16.98 -15.11 -25.59
N LYS A 77 17.86 -16.04 -25.27
CA LYS A 77 17.51 -17.42 -24.89
C LYS A 77 16.56 -17.44 -23.69
N ARG A 78 16.88 -16.66 -22.65
CA ARG A 78 16.04 -16.55 -21.45
C ARG A 78 14.65 -15.98 -21.76
N MET A 79 14.55 -15.00 -22.65
CA MET A 79 13.27 -14.45 -23.09
C MET A 79 12.43 -15.48 -23.86
N GLU A 80 13.06 -16.31 -24.68
CA GLU A 80 12.40 -17.39 -25.45
C GLU A 80 11.92 -18.54 -24.53
N GLU A 81 12.63 -18.80 -23.43
CA GLU A 81 12.26 -19.80 -22.42
C GLU A 81 11.16 -19.29 -21.48
N ASP A 82 10.98 -17.98 -21.35
CA ASP A 82 9.98 -17.36 -20.47
C ASP A 82 8.62 -17.23 -21.16
N ASN A 83 7.82 -18.29 -21.05
CA ASN A 83 6.48 -18.36 -21.63
C ASN A 83 5.45 -17.41 -20.99
N SER A 84 5.82 -16.70 -19.94
CA SER A 84 4.90 -15.82 -19.18
C SER A 84 4.80 -14.41 -19.75
N THR A 85 5.65 -14.03 -20.72
CA THR A 85 5.82 -12.65 -21.16
C THR A 85 5.58 -12.43 -22.65
N HIS A 86 4.90 -11.33 -22.98
CA HIS A 86 4.63 -10.93 -24.37
C HIS A 86 5.62 -9.84 -24.84
N TYR A 87 6.92 -10.02 -24.56
CA TYR A 87 7.93 -9.07 -25.01
C TYR A 87 8.38 -9.34 -26.44
N THR A 88 8.34 -8.33 -27.29
CA THR A 88 8.73 -8.42 -28.71
C THR A 88 10.22 -8.18 -28.93
N THR A 89 10.94 -7.62 -27.96
CA THR A 89 12.38 -7.33 -28.09
C THR A 89 13.13 -7.73 -26.82
N VAL A 90 14.37 -8.21 -27.00
CA VAL A 90 15.26 -8.53 -25.87
C VAL A 90 15.45 -7.31 -24.96
N ARG A 91 15.56 -6.12 -25.53
CA ARG A 91 15.70 -4.87 -24.77
C ARG A 91 14.53 -4.62 -23.83
N SER A 92 13.29 -4.79 -24.29
CA SER A 92 12.09 -4.59 -23.47
C SER A 92 11.98 -5.64 -22.36
N TYR A 93 12.33 -6.88 -22.66
CA TYR A 93 12.38 -7.95 -21.68
C TYR A 93 13.42 -7.70 -20.59
N VAL A 94 14.66 -7.40 -20.97
CA VAL A 94 15.75 -7.07 -20.03
C VAL A 94 15.36 -5.86 -19.16
N TYR A 95 14.77 -4.83 -19.76
CA TYR A 95 14.33 -3.63 -19.02
C TYR A 95 13.31 -4.01 -17.95
N HIS A 96 12.33 -4.82 -18.28
CA HIS A 96 11.31 -5.28 -17.32
C HIS A 96 11.95 -6.01 -16.14
N VAL A 97 12.73 -7.06 -16.41
CA VAL A 97 13.36 -7.88 -15.37
C VAL A 97 14.29 -7.05 -14.47
N ILE A 98 15.13 -6.20 -15.05
CA ILE A 98 16.06 -5.36 -14.29
C ILE A 98 15.31 -4.29 -13.49
N SER A 99 14.26 -3.68 -14.04
CA SER A 99 13.45 -2.70 -13.32
C SER A 99 12.76 -3.30 -12.11
N GLU A 100 12.21 -4.51 -12.24
CA GLU A 100 11.61 -5.24 -11.12
C GLU A 100 12.65 -5.56 -10.03
N GLN A 101 13.82 -6.08 -10.40
CA GLN A 101 14.90 -6.36 -9.45
C GLN A 101 15.36 -5.11 -8.69
N ILE A 102 15.49 -3.98 -9.39
CA ILE A 102 15.86 -2.70 -8.76
C ILE A 102 14.74 -2.23 -7.82
N ASN A 103 13.48 -2.32 -8.23
CA ASN A 103 12.33 -1.95 -7.41
C ASN A 103 12.22 -2.84 -6.17
N GLN A 104 12.38 -4.15 -6.29
CA GLN A 104 12.38 -5.09 -5.15
C GLN A 104 13.53 -4.78 -4.18
N LYS A 105 14.75 -4.54 -4.68
CA LYS A 105 15.88 -4.13 -3.84
C LYS A 105 15.63 -2.80 -3.12
N GLN A 106 14.95 -1.85 -3.76
CA GLN A 106 14.61 -0.57 -3.12
C GLN A 106 13.50 -0.73 -2.07
N VAL A 107 12.50 -1.56 -2.32
CA VAL A 107 11.46 -1.89 -1.34
C VAL A 107 12.10 -2.55 -0.11
N THR A 108 12.99 -3.51 -0.32
CA THR A 108 13.72 -4.19 0.77
C THR A 108 14.63 -3.24 1.53
N LYS A 109 15.35 -2.33 0.83
CA LYS A 109 16.20 -1.30 1.45
C LYS A 109 15.38 -0.26 2.21
N ARG A 110 14.23 0.15 1.69
CA ARG A 110 13.27 1.03 2.41
C ARG A 110 12.69 0.35 3.64
N ARG A 111 12.41 -0.95 3.60
CA ARG A 111 11.99 -1.73 4.77
C ARG A 111 13.08 -1.79 5.84
N ARG A 112 14.37 -1.91 5.46
CA ARG A 112 15.53 -1.92 6.38
C ARG A 112 15.91 -0.54 6.91
N ALA A 113 15.70 0.52 6.15
CA ALA A 113 16.08 1.90 6.51
C ALA A 113 14.96 2.69 7.23
N LYS A 114 13.79 2.09 7.40
CA LYS A 114 12.74 2.72 8.21
C LYS A 114 13.13 2.58 9.67
N LEU A 115 13.66 3.66 10.25
CA LEU A 115 13.72 3.81 11.70
C LEU A 115 12.36 3.40 12.29
N PRO A 116 12.32 2.69 13.41
CA PRO A 116 11.06 2.37 14.06
C PRO A 116 10.26 3.66 14.19
N PHE A 117 8.97 3.60 13.83
CA PHE A 117 8.10 4.76 13.89
C PHE A 117 8.11 5.31 15.31
N ALA A 118 8.72 6.50 15.48
CA ALA A 118 8.76 7.17 16.76
C ALA A 118 7.44 7.92 16.95
N LEU A 119 6.78 7.65 18.06
CA LEU A 119 5.57 8.39 18.42
C LEU A 119 5.90 9.87 18.63
N PRO A 120 5.07 10.80 18.15
CA PRO A 120 5.24 12.22 18.40
C PRO A 120 5.27 12.54 19.91
N LYS A 121 5.96 13.62 20.28
CA LYS A 121 6.03 14.08 21.67
C LYS A 121 4.62 14.20 22.27
N GLY A 122 4.43 13.63 23.45
CA GLY A 122 3.14 13.66 24.15
C GLY A 122 2.16 12.53 23.78
N VAL A 123 2.49 11.70 22.80
CA VAL A 123 1.73 10.47 22.49
C VAL A 123 2.37 9.28 23.20
N LYS A 124 1.56 8.51 23.92
CA LYS A 124 2.01 7.32 24.66
C LYS A 124 1.18 6.10 24.26
N THR A 125 1.82 4.94 24.30
CA THR A 125 1.19 3.64 24.07
C THR A 125 0.74 3.05 25.40
N TYR A 126 -0.47 2.50 25.42
CA TYR A 126 -1.01 1.73 26.53
C TYR A 126 -1.51 0.40 26.00
N ILE A 127 -1.15 -0.68 26.68
CA ILE A 127 -1.63 -2.03 26.44
C ILE A 127 -2.23 -2.50 27.75
N ARG A 128 -3.49 -2.91 27.74
CA ARG A 128 -4.25 -3.25 28.95
C ARG A 128 -5.13 -4.46 28.72
N LEU A 129 -5.24 -5.30 29.70
CA LEU A 129 -6.37 -6.21 29.82
C LEU A 129 -7.60 -5.43 30.30
N PHE A 130 -8.80 -5.95 30.10
CA PHE A 130 -10.02 -5.26 30.52
C PHE A 130 -10.01 -4.92 32.02
N SER A 131 -9.56 -5.87 32.87
CA SER A 131 -9.44 -5.68 34.31
C SER A 131 -8.42 -4.61 34.76
N GLU A 132 -7.53 -4.20 33.86
CA GLU A 132 -6.52 -3.16 34.11
C GLU A 132 -6.97 -1.78 33.62
N LEU A 133 -8.09 -1.71 32.90
CA LEU A 133 -8.65 -0.44 32.44
C LEU A 133 -9.23 0.35 33.62
N THR A 134 -8.86 1.62 33.71
CA THR A 134 -9.59 2.54 34.58
C THR A 134 -10.92 2.92 33.93
N ASN A 135 -11.90 3.36 34.73
CA ASN A 135 -13.20 3.84 34.21
C ASN A 135 -13.00 4.97 33.19
N ALA A 136 -12.01 5.84 33.41
CA ALA A 136 -11.69 6.93 32.48
C ALA A 136 -11.13 6.42 31.16
N GLU A 137 -10.28 5.39 31.17
CA GLU A 137 -9.75 4.76 29.94
C GLU A 137 -10.85 4.05 29.19
N LEU A 138 -11.69 3.29 29.87
CA LEU A 138 -12.84 2.63 29.25
C LEU A 138 -13.79 3.65 28.60
N TYR A 139 -14.10 4.72 29.30
CA TYR A 139 -14.95 5.79 28.76
C TYR A 139 -14.36 6.41 27.48
N GLU A 140 -13.07 6.73 27.47
CA GLU A 140 -12.40 7.30 26.31
C GLU A 140 -12.31 6.31 25.14
N ILE A 141 -12.15 5.00 25.40
CA ILE A 141 -12.21 3.95 24.37
C ILE A 141 -13.60 3.92 23.74
N LEU A 142 -14.66 3.81 24.53
CA LEU A 142 -16.04 3.76 24.05
C LEU A 142 -16.42 5.04 23.29
N LYS A 143 -16.02 6.19 23.79
CA LYS A 143 -16.22 7.49 23.13
C LYS A 143 -15.53 7.53 21.75
N ALA A 144 -14.28 7.05 21.63
CA ALA A 144 -13.57 7.00 20.37
C ALA A 144 -14.25 6.03 19.39
N ARG A 145 -14.68 4.84 19.84
CA ARG A 145 -15.42 3.85 19.04
C ARG A 145 -16.73 4.44 18.55
N PHE A 146 -17.50 5.03 19.44
CA PHE A 146 -18.78 5.66 19.09
C PHE A 146 -18.62 6.80 18.08
N SER A 147 -17.62 7.67 18.29
CA SER A 147 -17.33 8.76 17.36
C SER A 147 -17.03 8.27 15.94
N VAL A 148 -16.24 7.20 15.80
CA VAL A 148 -15.83 6.70 14.47
C VAL A 148 -16.90 5.78 13.88
N PHE A 149 -17.37 4.77 14.60
CA PHE A 149 -18.24 3.76 14.01
C PHE A 149 -19.67 4.28 13.85
N VAL A 150 -20.21 4.97 14.85
CA VAL A 150 -21.57 5.53 14.77
C VAL A 150 -21.56 6.93 14.15
N GLY A 151 -20.70 7.82 14.64
CA GLY A 151 -20.70 9.22 14.21
C GLY A 151 -20.23 9.44 12.79
N GLU A 152 -19.11 8.80 12.38
CA GLU A 152 -18.56 9.01 11.04
C GLU A 152 -19.04 7.94 10.02
N GLN A 153 -19.10 6.67 10.44
CA GLN A 153 -19.43 5.56 9.54
C GLN A 153 -20.92 5.21 9.51
N HIS A 154 -21.71 5.81 10.41
CA HIS A 154 -23.17 5.59 10.52
C HIS A 154 -23.57 4.12 10.69
N ILE A 155 -22.73 3.35 11.37
CA ILE A 155 -22.99 1.93 11.62
C ILE A 155 -24.03 1.80 12.74
N HIS A 156 -25.16 1.16 12.43
CA HIS A 156 -26.27 0.96 13.36
C HIS A 156 -26.28 -0.46 13.94
N TYR A 157 -25.31 -0.77 14.81
CA TYR A 157 -25.28 -2.04 15.54
C TYR A 157 -24.81 -1.83 16.98
N LEU A 158 -25.04 -2.84 17.82
CA LEU A 158 -24.52 -2.83 19.19
C LEU A 158 -23.01 -3.01 19.14
N ASP A 159 -22.27 -1.98 19.55
CA ASP A 159 -20.82 -2.00 19.53
C ASP A 159 -20.23 -2.87 20.66
N GLU A 160 -20.97 -2.99 21.77
CA GLU A 160 -20.68 -3.88 22.88
C GLU A 160 -21.09 -5.33 22.55
N ASP A 161 -20.09 -6.19 22.43
CA ASP A 161 -20.24 -7.60 22.05
C ASP A 161 -19.66 -8.58 23.09
N ASN A 162 -19.36 -8.09 24.29
CA ASN A 162 -18.73 -8.79 25.40
C ASN A 162 -17.30 -9.30 25.14
N ILE A 163 -16.76 -9.17 23.93
CA ILE A 163 -15.39 -9.57 23.58
C ILE A 163 -14.38 -8.70 24.33
N ASP A 164 -14.76 -7.48 24.67
CA ASP A 164 -13.89 -6.54 25.40
C ASP A 164 -13.37 -7.13 26.72
N TYR A 165 -14.18 -7.95 27.42
CA TYR A 165 -13.78 -8.58 28.69
C TYR A 165 -12.57 -9.52 28.54
N THR A 166 -12.40 -10.15 27.38
CA THR A 166 -11.33 -11.13 27.12
C THR A 166 -10.23 -10.58 26.24
N ALA A 167 -10.41 -9.38 25.69
CA ALA A 167 -9.47 -8.77 24.77
C ALA A 167 -8.30 -8.08 25.50
N THR A 168 -7.19 -7.98 24.80
CA THR A 168 -6.13 -7.02 25.11
C THR A 168 -6.41 -5.74 24.34
N HIS A 169 -6.46 -4.63 25.06
CA HIS A 169 -6.75 -3.30 24.50
C HIS A 169 -5.45 -2.56 24.20
N PHE A 170 -5.27 -2.16 22.96
CA PHE A 170 -4.13 -1.39 22.46
C PHE A 170 -4.60 0.03 22.17
N MET A 171 -4.00 1.02 22.81
CA MET A 171 -4.38 2.41 22.59
C MET A 171 -3.19 3.35 22.53
N LEU A 172 -3.30 4.35 21.67
CA LEU A 172 -2.46 5.53 21.68
C LEU A 172 -3.24 6.68 22.31
N ARG A 173 -2.63 7.33 23.29
CA ARG A 173 -3.24 8.47 23.97
C ARG A 173 -2.35 9.70 23.87
N ARG A 174 -3.01 10.84 23.66
CA ARG A 174 -2.42 12.16 23.84
C ARG A 174 -3.11 12.82 25.03
N LYS A 175 -2.35 13.05 26.11
CA LYS A 175 -2.94 13.38 27.42
C LYS A 175 -3.93 12.28 27.84
N ASN A 176 -5.19 12.63 28.03
CA ASN A 176 -6.24 11.67 28.41
C ASN A 176 -7.10 11.19 27.22
N LEU A 177 -6.89 11.70 26.01
CA LEU A 177 -7.69 11.37 24.84
C LEU A 177 -7.12 10.16 24.11
N VAL A 178 -7.96 9.21 23.76
CA VAL A 178 -7.63 8.11 22.85
C VAL A 178 -7.62 8.66 21.42
N ILE A 179 -6.48 8.53 20.73
CA ILE A 179 -6.29 9.01 19.35
C ILE A 179 -6.18 7.87 18.34
N ALA A 180 -5.90 6.65 18.81
CA ALA A 180 -5.98 5.42 18.03
C ALA A 180 -6.23 4.26 18.99
N TYR A 181 -6.97 3.25 18.51
CA TYR A 181 -7.35 2.11 19.31
C TYR A 181 -7.51 0.86 18.44
N ALA A 182 -7.25 -0.29 19.04
CA ALA A 182 -7.64 -1.60 18.55
C ALA A 182 -7.73 -2.56 19.73
N ARG A 183 -8.53 -3.61 19.59
CA ARG A 183 -8.50 -4.75 20.52
C ARG A 183 -8.01 -5.99 19.82
N ALA A 184 -7.33 -6.88 20.55
CA ALA A 184 -6.89 -8.18 20.07
C ALA A 184 -7.32 -9.27 21.05
N TYR A 185 -7.80 -10.39 20.52
CA TYR A 185 -8.32 -11.52 21.30
C TYR A 185 -8.06 -12.83 20.58
N ASN A 186 -8.10 -13.94 21.32
CA ASN A 186 -7.92 -15.26 20.75
C ASN A 186 -9.06 -15.61 19.78
N ASP A 187 -8.71 -16.10 18.60
CA ASP A 187 -9.68 -16.71 17.70
C ASP A 187 -10.08 -18.12 18.22
N ALA A 188 -11.15 -18.69 17.69
CA ALA A 188 -11.49 -20.09 17.95
C ALA A 188 -10.39 -21.04 17.43
N GLU A 189 -9.66 -20.65 16.40
CA GLU A 189 -8.51 -21.37 15.89
C GLU A 189 -7.27 -21.10 16.74
N LYS A 190 -6.66 -22.18 17.27
CA LYS A 190 -5.48 -22.09 18.13
C LYS A 190 -4.31 -21.42 17.42
N GLY A 191 -3.67 -20.47 18.09
CA GLY A 191 -2.51 -19.73 17.54
C GLY A 191 -2.88 -18.60 16.59
N VAL A 192 -4.17 -18.31 16.43
CA VAL A 192 -4.67 -17.16 15.69
C VAL A 192 -5.15 -16.09 16.65
N ILE A 193 -4.70 -14.86 16.46
CA ILE A 193 -5.18 -13.68 17.20
C ILE A 193 -6.04 -12.85 16.27
N ARG A 194 -7.26 -12.58 16.69
CA ARG A 194 -8.20 -11.72 15.96
C ARG A 194 -8.06 -10.28 16.41
N ILE A 195 -8.06 -9.37 15.44
CA ILE A 195 -8.04 -7.92 15.66
C ILE A 195 -9.43 -7.37 15.36
N GLY A 196 -9.94 -6.55 16.26
CA GLY A 196 -11.23 -5.87 16.08
C GLY A 196 -11.20 -4.42 16.53
N ARG A 197 -12.22 -3.69 16.16
CA ARG A 197 -12.47 -2.30 16.56
C ARG A 197 -11.30 -1.36 16.30
N MET A 198 -10.56 -1.60 15.22
CA MET A 198 -9.41 -0.79 14.86
C MET A 198 -9.85 0.57 14.31
N LEU A 199 -9.37 1.63 14.93
CA LEU A 199 -9.69 3.00 14.55
C LEU A 199 -8.53 3.96 14.79
N THR A 200 -8.57 5.09 14.08
CA THR A 200 -7.69 6.25 14.32
C THR A 200 -8.51 7.54 14.20
N ILE A 201 -8.48 8.36 15.24
CA ILE A 201 -9.09 9.70 15.22
C ILE A 201 -8.25 10.64 14.35
N GLU A 202 -6.93 10.63 14.56
CA GLU A 202 -6.00 11.40 13.74
C GLU A 202 -5.45 10.51 12.60
N ARG A 203 -6.02 10.67 11.41
CA ARG A 203 -5.66 9.86 10.23
C ARG A 203 -4.34 10.32 9.58
N ASN A 204 -3.76 9.44 8.76
CA ASN A 204 -2.54 9.70 7.99
C ASN A 204 -1.29 10.04 8.83
N LYS A 205 -1.31 9.71 10.14
CA LYS A 205 -0.19 9.90 11.07
C LYS A 205 0.61 8.62 11.34
N GLY A 206 0.29 7.50 10.67
CA GLY A 206 0.95 6.21 10.87
C GLY A 206 0.53 5.46 12.15
N TYR A 207 -0.43 5.97 12.91
CA TYR A 207 -0.85 5.37 14.18
C TYR A 207 -1.46 3.98 14.02
N GLY A 208 -2.26 3.76 12.98
CA GLY A 208 -2.83 2.45 12.70
C GLY A 208 -1.75 1.40 12.44
N LYS A 209 -0.75 1.73 11.61
CA LYS A 209 0.40 0.86 11.39
C LYS A 209 1.15 0.56 12.69
N TYR A 210 1.42 1.57 13.49
CA TYR A 210 2.11 1.40 14.77
C TYR A 210 1.35 0.45 15.71
N LEU A 211 0.02 0.60 15.83
CA LEU A 211 -0.79 -0.32 16.65
C LEU A 211 -0.69 -1.75 16.15
N LEU A 212 -0.80 -1.99 14.84
CA LEU A 212 -0.67 -3.31 14.25
C LEU A 212 0.72 -3.93 14.51
N GLU A 213 1.79 -3.15 14.43
CA GLU A 213 3.14 -3.60 14.78
C GLU A 213 3.23 -3.99 16.27
N ARG A 214 2.57 -3.26 17.18
CA ARG A 214 2.50 -3.59 18.61
C ARG A 214 1.68 -4.85 18.87
N ILE A 215 0.53 -5.01 18.21
CA ILE A 215 -0.30 -6.22 18.29
C ILE A 215 0.47 -7.42 17.76
N ALA A 216 1.17 -7.29 16.63
CA ALA A 216 1.98 -8.37 16.08
C ALA A 216 3.12 -8.80 17.02
N ALA A 217 3.76 -7.84 17.70
CA ALA A 217 4.79 -8.13 18.68
C ALA A 217 4.22 -8.86 19.91
N ASP A 218 3.06 -8.42 20.41
CA ASP A 218 2.35 -9.08 21.53
C ASP A 218 1.91 -10.50 21.15
N ALA A 219 1.32 -10.67 19.97
CA ALA A 219 0.88 -11.97 19.46
C ALA A 219 2.04 -12.96 19.32
N ARG A 220 3.20 -12.52 18.79
CA ARG A 220 4.42 -13.36 18.73
C ARG A 220 4.90 -13.79 20.12
N SER A 221 4.83 -12.88 21.11
CA SER A 221 5.22 -13.22 22.50
C SER A 221 4.33 -14.29 23.12
N LYS A 222 3.10 -14.42 22.61
CA LYS A 222 2.12 -15.44 22.99
C LYS A 222 2.15 -16.68 22.08
N SER A 223 3.19 -16.83 21.26
CA SER A 223 3.37 -17.93 20.29
C SER A 223 2.24 -18.04 19.26
N ALA A 224 1.57 -16.95 18.97
CA ALA A 224 0.63 -16.91 17.85
C ALA A 224 1.39 -16.85 16.52
N HIS A 225 0.82 -17.50 15.49
CA HIS A 225 1.40 -17.59 14.15
C HIS A 225 0.63 -16.79 13.11
N THR A 226 -0.58 -16.32 13.44
CA THR A 226 -1.43 -15.59 12.49
C THR A 226 -2.20 -14.46 13.21
N LEU A 227 -2.23 -13.30 12.59
CA LEU A 227 -3.21 -12.26 12.88
C LEU A 227 -4.33 -12.33 11.87
N ARG A 228 -5.57 -12.22 12.30
CA ARG A 228 -6.77 -12.23 11.46
C ARG A 228 -7.66 -11.04 11.78
N LEU A 229 -8.26 -10.45 10.77
CA LEU A 229 -9.25 -9.39 10.94
C LEU A 229 -10.29 -9.41 9.81
N HIS A 230 -11.43 -8.78 10.07
CA HIS A 230 -12.39 -8.43 9.04
C HIS A 230 -12.13 -6.99 8.61
N ALA A 231 -11.69 -6.82 7.37
CA ALA A 231 -11.40 -5.50 6.80
C ALA A 231 -12.60 -5.01 6.01
N GLN A 232 -13.07 -3.80 6.27
CA GLN A 232 -13.93 -3.10 5.33
C GLN A 232 -13.23 -3.02 3.97
N THR A 233 -13.92 -3.27 2.86
CA THR A 233 -13.29 -3.36 1.53
C THR A 233 -12.49 -2.11 1.16
N GLN A 234 -12.94 -0.94 1.60
CA GLN A 234 -12.19 0.32 1.43
C GLN A 234 -10.87 0.40 2.20
N ALA A 235 -10.69 -0.42 3.26
CA ALA A 235 -9.48 -0.47 4.06
C ALA A 235 -8.49 -1.56 3.62
N VAL A 236 -8.87 -2.44 2.69
CA VAL A 236 -8.02 -3.51 2.17
C VAL A 236 -6.64 -3.03 1.73
N PRO A 237 -6.49 -1.96 0.93
CA PRO A 237 -5.18 -1.49 0.50
C PRO A 237 -4.25 -1.09 1.66
N PHE A 238 -4.81 -0.59 2.76
CA PHE A 238 -4.03 -0.26 3.97
C PHE A 238 -3.44 -1.52 4.60
N TYR A 239 -4.22 -2.58 4.75
CA TYR A 239 -3.77 -3.83 5.34
C TYR A 239 -2.82 -4.59 4.41
N GLU A 240 -3.07 -4.63 3.10
CA GLU A 240 -2.16 -5.22 2.11
C GLU A 240 -0.78 -4.56 2.15
N HIS A 241 -0.73 -3.24 2.27
CA HIS A 241 0.53 -2.52 2.44
C HIS A 241 1.31 -2.93 3.70
N LEU A 242 0.65 -3.50 4.69
CA LEU A 242 1.25 -4.01 5.91
C LEU A 242 1.54 -5.51 5.87
N GLY A 243 1.24 -6.17 4.75
CA GLY A 243 1.55 -7.57 4.49
C GLY A 243 0.40 -8.54 4.78
N PHE A 244 -0.80 -8.04 5.08
CA PHE A 244 -1.98 -8.87 5.16
C PHE A 244 -2.41 -9.32 3.76
N THR A 245 -2.98 -10.51 3.67
CA THR A 245 -3.56 -11.08 2.46
C THR A 245 -5.04 -11.37 2.67
N THR A 246 -5.85 -11.22 1.65
CA THR A 246 -7.27 -11.55 1.68
C THR A 246 -7.47 -13.07 1.72
N VAL A 247 -8.47 -13.53 2.47
CA VAL A 247 -8.85 -14.94 2.61
C VAL A 247 -10.36 -15.07 2.47
N GLY A 248 -10.81 -15.88 1.52
CA GLY A 248 -12.24 -16.07 1.24
C GLY A 248 -12.89 -14.92 0.47
N ASP A 249 -14.21 -14.95 0.44
CA ASP A 249 -15.03 -14.03 -0.32
C ASP A 249 -15.42 -12.80 0.51
N ILE A 250 -15.93 -11.78 -0.18
CA ILE A 250 -16.53 -10.60 0.45
C ILE A 250 -17.86 -11.00 1.10
N PHE A 251 -18.07 -10.55 2.32
CA PHE A 251 -19.31 -10.76 3.07
C PHE A 251 -19.82 -9.43 3.64
N ILE A 252 -21.08 -9.40 4.05
CA ILE A 252 -21.68 -8.21 4.67
C ILE A 252 -21.63 -8.36 6.18
N GLU A 253 -21.01 -7.41 6.85
CA GLU A 253 -21.01 -7.27 8.32
C GLU A 253 -21.41 -5.85 8.67
N ALA A 254 -22.45 -5.69 9.52
CA ALA A 254 -23.01 -4.38 9.88
C ALA A 254 -23.34 -3.49 8.65
N GLU A 255 -23.98 -4.08 7.64
CA GLU A 255 -24.38 -3.45 6.37
C GLU A 255 -23.22 -2.94 5.49
N ILE A 256 -21.98 -3.25 5.86
CA ILE A 256 -20.77 -2.84 5.12
C ILE A 256 -20.10 -4.07 4.51
N PRO A 257 -19.62 -4.00 3.26
CA PRO A 257 -18.81 -5.07 2.67
C PRO A 257 -17.46 -5.23 3.38
N HIS A 258 -17.20 -6.46 3.86
CA HIS A 258 -15.95 -6.85 4.52
C HIS A 258 -15.30 -8.02 3.80
N VAL A 259 -14.03 -8.20 4.03
CA VAL A 259 -13.28 -9.40 3.66
C VAL A 259 -12.36 -9.81 4.81
N THR A 260 -12.22 -11.11 5.00
CA THR A 260 -11.24 -11.62 5.98
C THR A 260 -9.83 -11.38 5.46
N MET A 261 -8.95 -10.87 6.31
CA MET A 261 -7.53 -10.71 5.98
C MET A 261 -6.65 -11.31 7.05
N GLU A 262 -5.53 -11.91 6.61
CA GLU A 262 -4.57 -12.57 7.48
C GLU A 262 -3.16 -12.06 7.26
N LEU A 263 -2.39 -12.00 8.36
CA LEU A 263 -0.94 -11.79 8.36
C LEU A 263 -0.27 -12.96 9.08
N LYS A 264 0.58 -13.69 8.39
CA LYS A 264 1.47 -14.70 9.01
C LYS A 264 2.60 -13.98 9.77
N LEU A 265 2.83 -14.41 11.04
CA LEU A 265 3.73 -13.77 11.99
C LEU A 265 5.16 -14.31 11.95
#